data_858dd8d1b8e187881c33ca5572b1e9a5
#
_entry.id   858dd8d1b8e187881c33ca5572b1e9a5
#
_cell.length_a   1.000
_cell.length_b   1.000
_cell.length_c   1.000
_cell.angle_alpha   90.00
_cell.angle_beta   90.00
_cell.angle_gamma   90.00
#
_symmetry.space_group_name_H-M   'P 1'
#
loop_
_entity.id
_entity.type
_entity.pdbx_description
1 polymer ?
#
loop_
_entity_poly.entity_id
_entity_poly.type
_entity_poly.pdbx_seq_one_letter_code
_entity_poly.pdbx_strand_id
1 'polypeptide(L)'
;IRDRAQVIRADTIVNAIKVSTNTQSINHAILLLARFARLDAELVLHNIMPIFTFVGLNVLQRDDRFTLSVVEQTLRSIIPAFVKAVRPQVINDKDALLALWCETRSLLRIFSDASTHIPRHRRHVFFRLLVDVLGADDFLAPVCMLLADRVTHRVTRSPGSSSSLLQLPLGIMRAEPFHVRVHAMNQMWSEIVRLLDNSDDVFLVPTPRREYSDEHLSTMHQAH
;
A
#
# COMPACT_ATOMS: atom_id res chain seq x y z
N ILE A 1 -12.94 20.14 21.70
CA ILE A 1 -12.83 18.72 21.21
C ILE A 1 -11.36 18.37 20.98
N ARG A 2 -10.50 19.31 20.44
CA ARG A 2 -9.05 19.09 20.24
C ARG A 2 -8.30 18.75 21.53
N ASP A 3 -8.57 19.42 22.65
CA ASP A 3 -7.87 19.18 23.91
C ASP A 3 -8.13 17.77 24.50
N ARG A 4 -9.29 17.16 24.21
CA ARG A 4 -9.57 15.78 24.67
C ARG A 4 -8.90 14.71 23.81
N ALA A 5 -8.60 14.99 22.54
CA ALA A 5 -7.90 14.07 21.66
C ALA A 5 -6.44 13.85 22.07
N GLN A 6 -5.79 14.87 22.68
CA GLN A 6 -4.41 14.74 23.19
C GLN A 6 -4.27 13.76 24.37
N VAL A 7 -5.37 13.45 25.06
CA VAL A 7 -5.36 12.47 26.17
C VAL A 7 -5.33 11.04 25.66
N ILE A 8 -5.75 10.79 24.41
CA ILE A 8 -5.82 9.45 23.84
C ILE A 8 -4.54 9.17 23.05
N ARG A 9 -3.70 8.31 23.59
CA ARG A 9 -2.44 7.88 22.95
C ARG A 9 -2.70 6.63 22.11
N ALA A 10 -2.78 6.81 20.78
CA ALA A 10 -2.91 5.70 19.84
C ALA A 10 -1.80 4.67 20.01
N ASP A 11 -0.57 5.13 20.34
CA ASP A 11 0.59 4.27 20.62
C ASP A 11 0.31 3.25 21.73
N THR A 12 -0.39 3.66 22.79
CA THR A 12 -0.73 2.77 23.92
C THR A 12 -1.67 1.66 23.45
N ILE A 13 -2.65 1.98 22.58
CA ILE A 13 -3.59 1.00 22.03
C ILE A 13 -2.84 0.04 21.09
N VAL A 14 -1.95 0.57 20.24
CA VAL A 14 -1.13 -0.26 19.33
C VAL A 14 -0.22 -1.20 20.15
N ASN A 15 0.39 -0.73 21.22
CA ASN A 15 1.19 -1.57 22.09
C ASN A 15 0.34 -2.64 22.82
N ALA A 16 -0.86 -2.27 23.28
CA ALA A 16 -1.80 -3.23 23.89
C ALA A 16 -2.21 -4.33 22.88
N ILE A 17 -2.43 -3.98 21.60
CA ILE A 17 -2.71 -4.94 20.53
C ILE A 17 -1.56 -5.92 20.36
N LYS A 18 -0.30 -5.44 20.36
CA LYS A 18 0.89 -6.27 20.16
C LYS A 18 1.12 -7.28 21.28
N VAL A 19 0.78 -6.90 22.52
CA VAL A 19 0.99 -7.75 23.70
C VAL A 19 -0.21 -8.67 23.96
N SER A 20 -1.39 -8.34 23.48
CA SER A 20 -2.60 -9.12 23.72
C SER A 20 -2.58 -10.45 22.98
N THR A 21 -2.95 -11.52 23.66
CA THR A 21 -3.18 -12.84 23.07
C THR A 21 -4.67 -13.11 22.82
N ASN A 22 -5.55 -12.30 23.39
CA ASN A 22 -6.99 -12.46 23.24
C ASN A 22 -7.50 -11.81 21.96
N THR A 23 -8.05 -12.63 21.05
CA THR A 23 -8.57 -12.19 19.75
C THR A 23 -9.66 -11.12 19.86
N GLN A 24 -10.57 -11.26 20.81
CA GLN A 24 -11.66 -10.30 20.99
C GLN A 24 -11.11 -8.94 21.42
N SER A 25 -10.18 -8.93 22.35
CA SER A 25 -9.50 -7.70 22.80
C SER A 25 -8.76 -7.02 21.64
N ILE A 26 -8.04 -7.79 20.82
CA ILE A 26 -7.36 -7.30 19.62
C ILE A 26 -8.36 -6.67 18.65
N ASN A 27 -9.46 -7.37 18.32
CA ASN A 27 -10.47 -6.87 17.40
C ASN A 27 -11.14 -5.58 17.91
N HIS A 28 -11.47 -5.51 19.20
CA HIS A 28 -12.03 -4.29 19.80
C HIS A 28 -11.04 -3.13 19.81
N ALA A 29 -9.76 -3.39 20.08
CA ALA A 29 -8.73 -2.36 20.04
C ALA A 29 -8.51 -1.82 18.62
N ILE A 30 -8.55 -2.69 17.59
CA ILE A 30 -8.47 -2.29 16.19
C ILE A 30 -9.70 -1.44 15.80
N LEU A 31 -10.90 -1.84 16.20
CA LEU A 31 -12.11 -1.04 15.98
C LEU A 31 -12.04 0.32 16.69
N LEU A 32 -11.45 0.38 17.89
CA LEU A 32 -11.24 1.63 18.59
C LEU A 32 -10.31 2.56 17.80
N LEU A 33 -9.19 2.04 17.28
CA LEU A 33 -8.29 2.80 16.38
C LEU A 33 -9.02 3.29 15.13
N ALA A 34 -9.87 2.46 14.52
CA ALA A 34 -10.68 2.83 13.37
C ALA A 34 -11.67 3.98 13.69
N ARG A 35 -12.21 4.01 14.91
CA ARG A 35 -13.05 5.12 15.39
C ARG A 35 -12.25 6.38 15.61
N PHE A 36 -11.04 6.28 16.17
CA PHE A 36 -10.16 7.43 16.36
C PHE A 36 -9.72 8.04 15.02
N ALA A 37 -9.39 7.22 14.02
CA ALA A 37 -9.05 7.70 12.69
C ALA A 37 -10.17 8.53 12.04
N ARG A 38 -11.43 8.28 12.40
CA ARG A 38 -12.58 9.07 11.93
C ARG A 38 -12.75 10.39 12.68
N LEU A 39 -12.27 10.48 13.91
CA LEU A 39 -12.34 11.70 14.74
C LEU A 39 -11.14 12.60 14.44
N ASP A 40 -9.96 12.02 14.42
CA ASP A 40 -8.70 12.70 14.13
C ASP A 40 -7.74 11.71 13.46
N ALA A 41 -7.54 11.88 12.15
CA ALA A 41 -6.68 10.99 11.37
C ALA A 41 -5.22 11.06 11.82
N GLU A 42 -4.70 12.24 12.20
CA GLU A 42 -3.31 12.42 12.58
C GLU A 42 -2.90 11.53 13.75
N LEU A 43 -3.81 11.27 14.69
CA LEU A 43 -3.56 10.38 15.83
C LEU A 43 -3.20 8.95 15.45
N VAL A 44 -3.71 8.49 14.31
CA VAL A 44 -3.54 7.10 13.85
C VAL A 44 -2.51 7.00 12.73
N LEU A 45 -2.32 8.07 11.94
CA LEU A 45 -1.41 8.05 10.77
C LEU A 45 0.04 7.73 11.15
N HIS A 46 0.55 8.24 12.28
CA HIS A 46 1.90 7.91 12.76
C HIS A 46 2.07 6.42 13.08
N ASN A 47 0.98 5.73 13.39
CA ASN A 47 0.97 4.31 13.75
C ASN A 47 0.43 3.40 12.63
N ILE A 48 0.18 3.94 11.43
CA ILE A 48 -0.46 3.19 10.34
C ILE A 48 0.35 1.94 9.96
N MET A 49 1.66 2.07 9.84
CA MET A 49 2.54 0.96 9.47
C MET A 49 2.54 -0.16 10.54
N PRO A 50 2.77 0.12 11.84
CA PRO A 50 2.65 -0.89 12.88
C PRO A 50 1.28 -1.57 12.94
N ILE A 51 0.18 -0.81 12.77
CA ILE A 51 -1.18 -1.35 12.80
C ILE A 51 -1.37 -2.35 11.66
N PHE A 52 -1.08 -1.97 10.41
CA PHE A 52 -1.32 -2.84 9.26
C PHE A 52 -0.31 -3.98 9.15
N THR A 53 0.91 -3.82 9.62
CA THR A 53 1.86 -4.94 9.77
C THR A 53 1.28 -5.99 10.73
N PHE A 54 0.77 -5.57 11.89
CA PHE A 54 0.15 -6.48 12.83
C PHE A 54 -1.10 -7.15 12.24
N VAL A 55 -1.99 -6.37 11.61
CA VAL A 55 -3.20 -6.88 10.95
C VAL A 55 -2.83 -7.90 9.87
N GLY A 56 -1.84 -7.58 9.02
CA GLY A 56 -1.37 -8.45 7.95
C GLY A 56 -0.84 -9.80 8.44
N LEU A 57 -0.05 -9.78 9.50
CA LEU A 57 0.61 -10.97 10.01
C LEU A 57 -0.27 -11.82 10.95
N ASN A 58 -1.18 -11.21 11.70
CA ASN A 58 -1.87 -11.90 12.80
C ASN A 58 -3.39 -11.97 12.62
N VAL A 59 -4.00 -10.99 11.98
CA VAL A 59 -5.46 -10.86 11.89
C VAL A 59 -6.00 -11.45 10.60
N LEU A 60 -5.36 -11.18 9.47
CA LEU A 60 -5.80 -11.64 8.14
C LEU A 60 -5.74 -13.16 7.94
N GLN A 61 -4.95 -13.87 8.77
CA GLN A 61 -4.90 -15.34 8.75
C GLN A 61 -6.19 -15.98 9.28
N ARG A 62 -6.96 -15.26 10.08
CA ARG A 62 -8.15 -15.79 10.74
C ARG A 62 -9.32 -15.84 9.76
N ASP A 63 -10.01 -16.97 9.75
CA ASP A 63 -11.12 -17.22 8.84
C ASP A 63 -12.49 -17.10 9.53
N ASP A 64 -12.65 -16.09 10.40
CA ASP A 64 -13.93 -15.79 11.02
C ASP A 64 -14.56 -14.52 10.45
N ARG A 65 -15.90 -14.47 10.42
CA ARG A 65 -16.66 -13.35 9.84
C ARG A 65 -16.50 -12.06 10.64
N PHE A 66 -16.39 -12.17 11.96
CA PHE A 66 -16.26 -10.99 12.81
C PHE A 66 -14.92 -10.29 12.57
N THR A 67 -13.83 -11.04 12.59
CA THR A 67 -12.48 -10.51 12.30
C THR A 67 -12.41 -9.85 10.93
N LEU A 68 -13.04 -10.44 9.91
CA LEU A 68 -13.10 -9.80 8.59
C LEU A 68 -13.87 -8.48 8.59
N SER A 69 -15.01 -8.44 9.27
CA SER A 69 -15.79 -7.19 9.40
C SER A 69 -14.98 -6.11 10.12
N VAL A 70 -14.18 -6.49 11.14
CA VAL A 70 -13.25 -5.57 11.82
C VAL A 70 -12.20 -5.04 10.86
N VAL A 71 -11.56 -5.91 10.07
CA VAL A 71 -10.57 -5.51 9.06
C VAL A 71 -11.19 -4.58 8.02
N GLU A 72 -12.35 -4.94 7.47
CA GLU A 72 -13.07 -4.12 6.51
C GLU A 72 -13.37 -2.72 7.06
N GLN A 73 -13.93 -2.64 8.26
CA GLN A 73 -14.24 -1.36 8.90
C GLN A 73 -12.98 -0.53 9.15
N THR A 74 -11.89 -1.19 9.52
CA THR A 74 -10.59 -0.54 9.76
C THR A 74 -10.02 0.04 8.47
N LEU A 75 -10.00 -0.74 7.38
CA LEU A 75 -9.56 -0.27 6.07
C LEU A 75 -10.38 0.93 5.61
N ARG A 76 -11.72 0.83 5.65
CA ARG A 76 -12.63 1.92 5.23
C ARG A 76 -12.48 3.20 6.07
N SER A 77 -11.98 3.09 7.31
CA SER A 77 -11.81 4.25 8.19
C SER A 77 -10.42 4.88 8.08
N ILE A 78 -9.37 4.07 7.99
CA ILE A 78 -7.99 4.54 8.09
C ILE A 78 -7.39 4.86 6.72
N ILE A 79 -7.63 4.01 5.71
CA ILE A 79 -6.99 4.16 4.39
C ILE A 79 -7.37 5.46 3.68
N PRO A 80 -8.65 5.87 3.61
CA PRO A 80 -8.99 7.13 2.95
C PRO A 80 -8.38 8.35 3.65
N ALA A 81 -8.28 8.31 4.98
CA ALA A 81 -7.65 9.37 5.76
C ALA A 81 -6.14 9.46 5.43
N PHE A 82 -5.47 8.31 5.31
CA PHE A 82 -4.07 8.23 4.91
C PHE A 82 -3.84 8.77 3.49
N VAL A 83 -4.60 8.29 2.50
CA VAL A 83 -4.49 8.76 1.11
C VAL A 83 -4.75 10.28 1.03
N LYS A 84 -5.73 10.78 1.78
CA LYS A 84 -6.03 12.21 1.86
C LYS A 84 -4.87 13.02 2.46
N ALA A 85 -4.17 12.48 3.45
CA ALA A 85 -3.04 13.16 4.09
C ALA A 85 -1.79 13.19 3.18
N VAL A 86 -1.55 12.12 2.42
CA VAL A 86 -0.39 11.98 1.52
C VAL A 86 -0.58 12.80 0.23
N ARG A 87 -1.79 12.81 -0.35
CA ARG A 87 -2.09 13.43 -1.65
C ARG A 87 -1.68 14.91 -1.75
N PRO A 88 -1.91 15.81 -0.78
CA PRO A 88 -1.48 17.21 -0.86
C PRO A 88 0.02 17.40 -0.95
N GLN A 89 0.82 16.47 -0.45
CA GLN A 89 2.27 16.54 -0.44
C GLN A 89 2.87 16.31 -1.84
N VAL A 90 2.12 15.67 -2.74
CA VAL A 90 2.58 15.28 -4.09
C VAL A 90 1.94 16.07 -5.24
N ILE A 91 1.00 16.99 -4.97
CA ILE A 91 0.26 17.74 -6.01
C ILE A 91 1.16 18.60 -6.91
N ASN A 92 2.31 19.06 -6.40
CA ASN A 92 3.22 19.95 -7.12
C ASN A 92 4.31 19.19 -7.89
N ASP A 93 4.31 17.88 -7.89
CA ASP A 93 5.28 17.07 -8.61
C ASP A 93 4.82 16.85 -10.07
N LYS A 94 5.77 16.90 -11.03
CA LYS A 94 5.48 16.61 -12.45
C LYS A 94 4.97 15.19 -12.64
N ASP A 95 5.41 14.28 -11.77
CA ASP A 95 5.01 12.89 -11.73
C ASP A 95 4.19 12.60 -10.47
N ALA A 96 3.13 13.40 -10.21
CA ALA A 96 2.34 13.34 -8.99
C ALA A 96 1.79 11.94 -8.69
N LEU A 97 1.47 11.14 -9.71
CA LEU A 97 1.00 9.77 -9.53
C LEU A 97 2.12 8.86 -9.02
N LEU A 98 3.32 8.95 -9.61
CA LEU A 98 4.47 8.15 -9.17
C LEU A 98 4.90 8.54 -7.75
N ALA A 99 4.89 9.84 -7.42
CA ALA A 99 5.16 10.32 -6.08
C ALA A 99 4.13 9.78 -5.06
N LEU A 100 2.83 9.75 -5.42
CA LEU A 100 1.78 9.14 -4.61
C LEU A 100 2.04 7.64 -4.38
N TRP A 101 2.46 6.93 -5.42
CA TRP A 101 2.80 5.51 -5.31
C TRP A 101 4.03 5.28 -4.41
N CYS A 102 5.04 6.12 -4.49
CA CYS A 102 6.23 6.05 -3.64
C CYS A 102 5.87 6.18 -2.17
N GLU A 103 5.10 7.22 -1.83
CA GLU A 103 4.68 7.46 -0.45
C GLU A 103 3.79 6.34 0.11
N THR A 104 2.95 5.75 -0.73
CA THR A 104 2.06 4.66 -0.31
C THR A 104 2.68 3.27 -0.43
N ARG A 105 3.82 3.13 -1.11
CA ARG A 105 4.47 1.85 -1.43
C ARG A 105 4.66 0.93 -0.23
N SER A 106 5.14 1.47 0.87
CA SER A 106 5.39 0.70 2.08
C SER A 106 4.12 0.06 2.63
N LEU A 107 3.00 0.79 2.61
CA LEU A 107 1.70 0.29 3.01
C LEU A 107 1.19 -0.79 2.04
N LEU A 108 1.28 -0.54 0.73
CA LEU A 108 0.86 -1.51 -0.29
C LEU A 108 1.66 -2.80 -0.21
N ARG A 109 2.97 -2.72 0.09
CA ARG A 109 3.82 -3.91 0.30
C ARG A 109 3.39 -4.74 1.49
N ILE A 110 3.00 -4.14 2.61
CA ILE A 110 2.48 -4.89 3.76
C ILE A 110 1.29 -5.76 3.33
N PHE A 111 0.34 -5.21 2.58
CA PHE A 111 -0.81 -5.98 2.12
C PHE A 111 -0.45 -7.03 1.06
N SER A 112 0.41 -6.68 0.12
CA SER A 112 0.92 -7.64 -0.85
C SER A 112 1.62 -8.80 -0.15
N ASP A 113 2.47 -8.52 0.84
CA ASP A 113 3.17 -9.52 1.64
C ASP A 113 2.22 -10.38 2.46
N ALA A 114 1.18 -9.79 3.04
CA ALA A 114 0.15 -10.49 3.78
C ALA A 114 -0.74 -11.39 2.89
N SER A 115 -0.71 -11.22 1.57
CA SER A 115 -1.57 -11.98 0.63
C SER A 115 -1.48 -13.49 0.78
N THR A 116 -0.31 -14.00 1.18
CA THR A 116 -0.10 -15.44 1.39
C THR A 116 -0.77 -15.96 2.66
N HIS A 117 -0.95 -15.11 3.65
CA HIS A 117 -1.56 -15.44 4.92
C HIS A 117 -3.08 -15.38 4.86
N ILE A 118 -3.65 -14.64 3.91
CA ILE A 118 -5.11 -14.56 3.71
C ILE A 118 -5.60 -15.89 3.13
N PRO A 119 -6.69 -16.47 3.64
CA PRO A 119 -7.34 -17.66 3.06
C PRO A 119 -7.65 -17.44 1.57
N ARG A 120 -7.41 -18.44 0.72
CA ARG A 120 -7.48 -18.30 -0.75
C ARG A 120 -8.83 -17.74 -1.24
N HIS A 121 -9.94 -18.22 -0.69
CA HIS A 121 -11.28 -17.79 -1.07
C HIS A 121 -11.60 -16.34 -0.69
N ARG A 122 -10.83 -15.74 0.23
CA ARG A 122 -11.02 -14.36 0.70
C ARG A 122 -10.09 -13.35 0.05
N ARG A 123 -8.98 -13.79 -0.57
CA ARG A 123 -7.98 -12.90 -1.16
C ARG A 123 -8.58 -11.93 -2.16
N HIS A 124 -9.40 -12.42 -3.07
CA HIS A 124 -10.03 -11.60 -4.10
C HIS A 124 -10.94 -10.53 -3.49
N VAL A 125 -11.79 -10.91 -2.54
CA VAL A 125 -12.70 -9.98 -1.85
C VAL A 125 -11.91 -8.91 -1.08
N PHE A 126 -10.85 -9.33 -0.37
CA PHE A 126 -10.00 -8.42 0.40
C PHE A 126 -9.28 -7.39 -0.50
N PHE A 127 -8.65 -7.84 -1.58
CA PHE A 127 -7.91 -6.94 -2.46
C PHE A 127 -8.81 -6.03 -3.29
N ARG A 128 -10.01 -6.49 -3.65
CA ARG A 128 -11.03 -5.60 -4.24
C ARG A 128 -11.44 -4.50 -3.27
N LEU A 129 -11.73 -4.86 -2.03
CA LEU A 129 -12.02 -3.88 -0.98
C LEU A 129 -10.86 -2.90 -0.81
N LEU A 130 -9.62 -3.39 -0.78
CA LEU A 130 -8.44 -2.53 -0.65
C LEU A 130 -8.34 -1.52 -1.81
N VAL A 131 -8.52 -1.97 -3.05
CA VAL A 131 -8.52 -1.11 -4.24
C VAL A 131 -9.66 -0.10 -4.21
N ASP A 132 -10.88 -0.54 -3.83
CA ASP A 132 -12.05 0.34 -3.68
C ASP A 132 -11.80 1.46 -2.67
N VAL A 133 -11.21 1.13 -1.52
CA VAL A 133 -10.95 2.08 -0.42
C VAL A 133 -9.80 3.03 -0.74
N LEU A 134 -8.79 2.58 -1.48
CA LEU A 134 -7.66 3.39 -1.94
C LEU A 134 -8.07 4.35 -3.07
N GLY A 135 -9.00 3.92 -3.92
CA GLY A 135 -9.38 4.57 -5.17
C GLY A 135 -8.82 3.82 -6.38
N ALA A 136 -9.70 3.14 -7.13
CA ALA A 136 -9.29 2.22 -8.20
C ALA A 136 -8.51 2.92 -9.32
N ASP A 137 -8.83 4.17 -9.65
CA ASP A 137 -8.18 4.93 -10.72
C ASP A 137 -6.67 5.10 -10.49
N ASP A 138 -6.27 5.33 -9.25
CA ASP A 138 -4.86 5.59 -8.92
C ASP A 138 -4.13 4.33 -8.41
N PHE A 139 -4.85 3.36 -7.84
CA PHE A 139 -4.23 2.28 -7.08
C PHE A 139 -4.43 0.87 -7.63
N LEU A 140 -5.27 0.68 -8.65
CA LEU A 140 -5.44 -0.64 -9.28
C LEU A 140 -4.11 -1.13 -9.88
N ALA A 141 -3.40 -0.26 -10.59
CA ALA A 141 -2.11 -0.57 -11.20
C ALA A 141 -1.07 -1.01 -10.17
N PRO A 142 -0.67 -0.17 -9.17
CA PRO A 142 0.41 -0.54 -8.26
C PRO A 142 0.06 -1.74 -7.36
N VAL A 143 -1.20 -1.94 -6.99
CA VAL A 143 -1.62 -3.13 -6.24
C VAL A 143 -1.43 -4.40 -7.08
N CYS A 144 -1.90 -4.41 -8.34
CA CYS A 144 -1.74 -5.55 -9.23
C CYS A 144 -0.27 -5.83 -9.56
N MET A 145 0.54 -4.79 -9.77
CA MET A 145 1.97 -4.92 -10.04
C MET A 145 2.73 -5.51 -8.85
N LEU A 146 2.46 -5.04 -7.62
CA LEU A 146 3.08 -5.60 -6.40
C LEU A 146 2.68 -7.06 -6.16
N LEU A 147 1.43 -7.42 -6.45
CA LEU A 147 0.99 -8.82 -6.38
C LEU A 147 1.67 -9.69 -7.44
N ALA A 148 1.90 -9.17 -8.65
CA ALA A 148 2.62 -9.87 -9.72
C ALA A 148 4.10 -10.00 -9.39
N ASP A 149 4.78 -8.95 -8.92
CA ASP A 149 6.17 -8.95 -8.50
C ASP A 149 6.45 -10.05 -7.46
N ARG A 150 5.57 -10.17 -6.47
CA ARG A 150 5.67 -11.22 -5.46
C ARG A 150 5.57 -12.63 -6.05
N VAL A 151 4.85 -12.78 -7.16
CA VAL A 151 4.72 -14.05 -7.87
C VAL A 151 6.00 -14.39 -8.61
N THR A 152 6.61 -13.41 -9.30
CA THR A 152 7.83 -13.62 -10.08
C THR A 152 8.97 -14.13 -9.21
N HIS A 153 9.14 -13.60 -8.00
CA HIS A 153 10.11 -14.09 -7.02
C HIS A 153 9.88 -15.56 -6.58
N ARG A 154 8.66 -16.09 -6.75
CA ARG A 154 8.34 -17.50 -6.47
C ARG A 154 8.54 -18.40 -7.68
N VAL A 155 8.19 -17.91 -8.87
CA VAL A 155 8.30 -18.68 -10.13
C VAL A 155 9.75 -19.00 -10.45
N THR A 156 10.68 -18.10 -10.15
CA THR A 156 12.13 -18.36 -10.27
C THR A 156 12.60 -19.55 -9.43
N ARG A 157 11.86 -19.92 -8.38
CA ARG A 157 12.16 -21.07 -7.52
C ARG A 157 11.40 -22.36 -7.89
N SER A 158 10.32 -22.29 -8.70
CA SER A 158 9.49 -23.44 -9.08
C SER A 158 8.73 -23.16 -10.38
N PRO A 159 9.27 -23.54 -11.57
CA PRO A 159 8.76 -23.11 -12.88
C PRO A 159 7.37 -23.65 -13.30
N GLY A 160 6.79 -24.60 -12.57
CA GLY A 160 5.58 -25.33 -13.01
C GLY A 160 4.21 -24.69 -12.66
N SER A 161 4.15 -23.56 -11.98
CA SER A 161 2.90 -23.05 -11.35
C SER A 161 2.54 -21.59 -11.71
N SER A 162 3.14 -21.02 -12.75
CA SER A 162 3.05 -19.57 -13.04
C SER A 162 1.64 -19.06 -13.36
N SER A 163 0.83 -19.81 -14.11
CA SER A 163 -0.50 -19.36 -14.54
C SER A 163 -1.51 -19.23 -13.37
N SER A 164 -1.41 -20.09 -12.36
CA SER A 164 -2.31 -20.04 -11.21
C SER A 164 -2.00 -18.87 -10.26
N LEU A 165 -0.78 -18.38 -10.27
CA LEU A 165 -0.30 -17.35 -9.36
C LEU A 165 -0.73 -15.94 -9.79
N LEU A 166 -0.89 -15.70 -11.09
CA LEU A 166 -1.39 -14.43 -11.63
C LEU A 166 -2.92 -14.31 -11.58
N GLN A 167 -3.65 -15.37 -11.17
CA GLN A 167 -5.11 -15.33 -11.12
C GLN A 167 -5.65 -14.25 -10.18
N LEU A 168 -4.95 -13.95 -9.08
CA LEU A 168 -5.39 -12.94 -8.12
C LEU A 168 -5.33 -11.52 -8.75
N PRO A 169 -4.19 -11.00 -9.24
CA PRO A 169 -4.17 -9.68 -9.86
C PRO A 169 -5.07 -9.59 -11.10
N LEU A 170 -5.13 -10.63 -11.93
CA LEU A 170 -6.04 -10.67 -13.07
C LEU A 170 -7.53 -10.67 -12.65
N GLY A 171 -7.87 -11.37 -11.58
CA GLY A 171 -9.23 -11.39 -11.04
C GLY A 171 -9.65 -10.02 -10.52
N ILE A 172 -8.77 -9.32 -9.80
CA ILE A 172 -9.01 -7.95 -9.31
C ILE A 172 -9.21 -7.02 -10.51
N MET A 173 -8.32 -7.06 -11.50
CA MET A 173 -8.40 -6.25 -12.71
C MET A 173 -9.72 -6.46 -13.45
N ARG A 174 -10.16 -7.73 -13.63
CA ARG A 174 -11.42 -8.06 -14.33
C ARG A 174 -12.67 -7.59 -13.61
N ALA A 175 -12.60 -7.38 -12.31
CA ALA A 175 -13.74 -6.94 -11.50
C ALA A 175 -14.03 -5.45 -11.66
N GLU A 176 -13.07 -4.67 -12.19
CA GLU A 176 -13.22 -3.22 -12.37
C GLU A 176 -13.85 -2.87 -13.72
N PRO A 177 -14.49 -1.69 -13.84
CA PRO A 177 -15.04 -1.17 -15.09
C PRO A 177 -13.99 -1.07 -16.21
N PHE A 178 -14.44 -1.13 -17.47
CA PHE A 178 -13.53 -1.14 -18.62
C PHE A 178 -12.58 0.07 -18.66
N HIS A 179 -13.09 1.28 -18.44
CA HIS A 179 -12.27 2.49 -18.44
C HIS A 179 -11.19 2.50 -17.35
N VAL A 180 -11.50 2.02 -16.14
CA VAL A 180 -10.54 1.88 -15.03
C VAL A 180 -9.45 0.88 -15.41
N ARG A 181 -9.82 -0.25 -16.03
CA ARG A 181 -8.86 -1.25 -16.50
C ARG A 181 -7.89 -0.69 -17.52
N VAL A 182 -8.41 0.02 -18.53
CA VAL A 182 -7.57 0.64 -19.57
C VAL A 182 -6.62 1.67 -18.96
N HIS A 183 -7.14 2.50 -18.05
CA HIS A 183 -6.32 3.46 -17.32
C HIS A 183 -5.19 2.80 -16.53
N ALA A 184 -5.52 1.78 -15.75
CA ALA A 184 -4.52 1.01 -14.99
C ALA A 184 -3.49 0.31 -15.91
N MET A 185 -3.90 -0.22 -17.05
CA MET A 185 -2.95 -0.82 -18.04
C MET A 185 -1.98 0.23 -18.59
N ASN A 186 -2.45 1.45 -18.89
CA ASN A 186 -1.57 2.52 -19.33
C ASN A 186 -0.58 2.93 -18.23
N GLN A 187 -1.03 3.01 -16.99
CA GLN A 187 -0.17 3.28 -15.84
C GLN A 187 0.90 2.19 -15.66
N MET A 188 0.52 0.92 -15.75
CA MET A 188 1.47 -0.21 -15.70
C MET A 188 2.50 -0.14 -16.82
N TRP A 189 2.05 0.18 -18.02
CA TRP A 189 2.94 0.32 -19.18
C TRP A 189 3.95 1.44 -18.97
N SER A 190 3.50 2.61 -18.52
CA SER A 190 4.38 3.74 -18.21
C SER A 190 5.46 3.39 -17.18
N GLU A 191 5.08 2.64 -16.13
CA GLU A 191 6.03 2.20 -15.10
C GLU A 191 7.03 1.17 -15.66
N ILE A 192 6.58 0.23 -16.51
CA ILE A 192 7.47 -0.73 -17.17
C ILE A 192 8.48 -0.02 -18.07
N VAL A 193 8.03 0.95 -18.86
CA VAL A 193 8.93 1.74 -19.73
C VAL A 193 9.94 2.50 -18.87
N ARG A 194 9.50 3.16 -17.79
CA ARG A 194 10.39 3.86 -16.87
C ARG A 194 11.49 2.94 -16.31
N LEU A 195 11.14 1.73 -15.91
CA LEU A 195 12.07 0.74 -15.38
C LEU A 195 13.04 0.19 -16.45
N LEU A 196 12.61 0.11 -17.71
CA LEU A 196 13.47 -0.31 -18.81
C LEU A 196 14.46 0.79 -19.24
N ASP A 197 14.03 2.04 -19.17
CA ASP A 197 14.86 3.20 -19.52
C ASP A 197 15.94 3.48 -18.45
N ASN A 198 15.66 3.16 -17.20
CA ASN A 198 16.54 3.38 -16.05
C ASN A 198 16.77 2.06 -15.32
N SER A 199 17.82 1.34 -15.68
CA SER A 199 18.17 0.03 -15.09
C SER A 199 18.45 0.07 -13.58
N ASP A 200 18.79 1.24 -13.05
CA ASP A 200 19.07 1.47 -11.62
C ASP A 200 17.82 1.81 -10.81
N ASP A 201 16.68 2.04 -11.50
CA ASP A 201 15.44 2.37 -10.83
C ASP A 201 14.83 1.13 -10.15
N VAL A 202 14.37 1.33 -8.92
CA VAL A 202 13.64 0.31 -8.19
C VAL A 202 12.14 0.50 -8.46
N PHE A 203 11.41 -0.60 -8.58
CA PHE A 203 9.96 -0.64 -8.77
C PHE A 203 9.22 0.29 -7.78
N LEU A 204 8.43 1.21 -8.30
CA LEU A 204 7.70 2.26 -7.58
C LEU A 204 8.60 3.19 -6.72
N VAL A 205 9.89 3.33 -7.04
CA VAL A 205 10.78 4.30 -6.40
C VAL A 205 11.52 5.04 -7.49
N PRO A 206 11.27 6.34 -7.68
CA PRO A 206 12.09 7.13 -8.58
C PRO A 206 13.49 7.24 -7.99
N THR A 207 14.50 6.95 -8.78
CA THR A 207 15.87 7.29 -8.41
C THR A 207 15.98 8.83 -8.48
N PRO A 208 16.48 9.51 -7.44
CA PRO A 208 16.75 10.93 -7.54
C PRO A 208 17.65 11.13 -8.75
N ARG A 209 17.18 11.89 -9.76
CA ARG A 209 18.03 12.29 -10.88
C ARG A 209 19.29 12.90 -10.27
N ARG A 210 20.44 12.27 -10.50
CA ARG A 210 21.71 12.95 -10.31
C ARG A 210 21.66 14.15 -11.26
N GLU A 211 21.36 15.32 -10.74
CA GLU A 211 21.70 16.55 -11.42
C GLU A 211 23.22 16.48 -11.58
N TYR A 212 23.64 16.11 -12.78
CA TYR A 212 25.01 16.38 -13.20
C TYR A 212 25.08 17.91 -13.17
N SER A 213 25.59 18.44 -12.08
CA SER A 213 25.99 19.84 -12.02
C SER A 213 27.09 20.01 -13.06
N ASP A 214 26.76 20.74 -14.12
CA ASP A 214 27.70 21.19 -15.17
C ASP A 214 28.85 22.05 -14.63
N GLU A 215 29.02 22.12 -13.32
CA GLU A 215 30.08 22.86 -12.66
C GLU A 215 31.48 22.25 -12.83
N HIS A 216 31.60 20.99 -13.23
CA HIS A 216 32.91 20.37 -13.45
C HIS A 216 33.50 20.55 -14.87
N LEU A 217 32.71 21.05 -15.84
CA LEU A 217 33.22 21.32 -17.17
C LEU A 217 33.85 22.69 -17.36
N SER A 218 33.57 23.64 -16.45
CA SER A 218 34.16 25.01 -16.53
C SER A 218 35.54 25.13 -15.90
N THR A 219 35.97 24.20 -15.08
CA THR A 219 37.28 24.22 -14.42
C THR A 219 38.41 23.60 -15.25
N MET A 220 38.12 22.87 -16.34
CA MET A 220 39.18 22.33 -17.22
C MET A 220 39.54 23.21 -18.40
N HIS A 221 38.86 24.32 -18.63
CA HIS A 221 39.18 25.27 -19.72
C HIS A 221 39.96 26.50 -19.27
N GLN A 222 40.41 26.61 -18.01
CA GLN A 222 41.24 27.71 -17.52
C GLN A 222 42.67 27.30 -17.15
N ALA A 223 43.14 26.13 -17.55
CA ALA A 223 44.51 25.67 -17.36
C ALA A 223 45.18 25.31 -18.70
N HIS A 224 45.29 26.31 -19.62
CA HIS A 224 46.26 26.32 -20.72
C HIS A 224 46.58 27.77 -21.09
#